data_1ff56fbbc72ed9b49bd38fc26c6173f7
#
_entry.id   1ff56fbbc72ed9b49bd38fc26c6173f7
#
_cell.length_a   1.000
_cell.length_b   1.000
_cell.length_c   1.000
_cell.angle_alpha   90.00
_cell.angle_beta   90.00
_cell.angle_gamma   90.00
#
_symmetry.space_group_name_H-M   'P 1'
#
loop_
_entity.id
_entity.type
_entity.pdbx_description
1 polymer ?
#
loop_
_entity_poly.entity_id
_entity_poly.type
_entity_poly.pdbx_seq_one_letter_code
_entity_poly.pdbx_strand_id
1 'polypeptide(L)'
;MSHEPAAPETQGVTVQPLATVDLGPEIDGMAGRHLRMRLVTIEPGGVFGPVHSHVDRPGVVYILQGTITDHRNGAATDYGPGVGWPEDHDTVHWLENRGAIAAVEISVDIVRQA
;
A
#
# COMPACT_ATOMS: atom_id res chain seq x y z
N MET A 1 -14.43 9.39 -24.20
CA MET A 1 -14.25 9.12 -22.79
C MET A 1 -13.30 7.95 -22.62
N SER A 2 -12.24 8.18 -21.92
CA SER A 2 -11.27 7.13 -21.66
C SER A 2 -11.77 6.25 -20.54
N HIS A 3 -11.79 4.95 -20.78
CA HIS A 3 -12.13 3.98 -19.77
C HIS A 3 -10.90 3.17 -19.43
N GLU A 4 -10.29 3.47 -18.29
CA GLU A 4 -9.37 2.52 -17.73
C GLU A 4 -10.18 1.33 -17.22
N PRO A 5 -9.69 0.10 -17.42
CA PRO A 5 -10.35 -1.05 -16.81
C PRO A 5 -10.44 -0.82 -15.30
N ALA A 6 -11.58 -1.13 -14.73
CA ALA A 6 -11.73 -1.10 -13.29
C ALA A 6 -10.70 -2.03 -12.66
N ALA A 7 -10.03 -1.58 -11.60
CA ALA A 7 -9.12 -2.45 -10.87
C ALA A 7 -9.90 -3.63 -10.28
N PRO A 8 -9.31 -4.83 -10.30
CA PRO A 8 -9.94 -5.98 -9.67
C PRO A 8 -10.15 -5.77 -8.18
N GLU A 9 -11.12 -6.47 -7.62
CA GLU A 9 -11.30 -6.55 -6.18
C GLU A 9 -10.07 -7.18 -5.52
N THR A 10 -9.83 -6.83 -4.26
CA THR A 10 -8.74 -7.43 -3.49
C THR A 10 -8.93 -8.93 -3.35
N GLN A 11 -7.90 -9.68 -3.71
CA GLN A 11 -7.87 -11.13 -3.55
C GLN A 11 -6.44 -11.61 -3.37
N GLY A 12 -6.25 -12.66 -2.59
CA GLY A 12 -4.92 -13.23 -2.35
C GLY A 12 -4.01 -12.31 -1.54
N VAL A 13 -4.58 -11.47 -0.68
CA VAL A 13 -3.82 -10.53 0.14
C VAL A 13 -4.05 -10.84 1.61
N THR A 14 -2.96 -10.90 2.36
CA THR A 14 -2.99 -10.98 3.82
C THR A 14 -2.33 -9.75 4.40
N VAL A 15 -2.98 -9.11 5.35
CA VAL A 15 -2.46 -7.93 6.04
C VAL A 15 -2.29 -8.27 7.52
N GLN A 16 -1.06 -8.13 8.01
CA GLN A 16 -0.73 -8.39 9.41
C GLN A 16 -0.32 -7.09 10.09
N PRO A 17 -1.05 -6.62 11.09
CA PRO A 17 -0.60 -5.47 11.89
C PRO A 17 0.67 -5.83 12.65
N LEU A 18 1.66 -4.94 12.62
CA LEU A 18 2.92 -5.15 13.33
C LEU A 18 3.09 -4.22 14.53
N ALA A 19 2.80 -2.93 14.34
CA ALA A 19 2.98 -1.93 15.38
C ALA A 19 2.15 -0.69 15.07
N THR A 20 1.77 0.03 16.11
CA THR A 20 1.05 1.30 15.95
C THR A 20 1.41 2.24 17.10
N VAL A 21 1.39 3.53 16.79
CA VAL A 21 1.59 4.60 17.77
C VAL A 21 0.48 5.63 17.58
N ASP A 22 -0.20 5.96 18.67
CA ASP A 22 -1.13 7.09 18.70
C ASP A 22 -0.28 8.38 18.68
N LEU A 23 -0.44 9.18 17.66
CA LEU A 23 0.36 10.38 17.48
C LEU A 23 -0.16 11.57 18.28
N GLY A 24 -1.39 11.51 18.78
CA GLY A 24 -1.98 12.60 19.53
C GLY A 24 -1.12 13.08 20.70
N PRO A 25 -0.67 12.16 21.59
CA PRO A 25 0.21 12.56 22.70
C PRO A 25 1.63 12.92 22.28
N GLU A 26 2.04 12.54 21.07
CA GLU A 26 3.43 12.66 20.63
C GLU A 26 3.72 13.96 19.89
N ILE A 27 2.75 14.45 19.11
CA ILE A 27 2.94 15.60 18.23
C ILE A 27 1.70 16.48 18.30
N ASP A 28 1.89 17.77 18.60
CA ASP A 28 0.79 18.74 18.62
C ASP A 28 0.08 18.77 17.26
N GLY A 29 -1.24 18.80 17.29
CA GLY A 29 -2.06 18.83 16.09
C GLY A 29 -2.34 17.48 15.46
N MET A 30 -1.85 16.39 16.07
CA MET A 30 -2.00 15.04 15.52
C MET A 30 -3.02 14.19 16.28
N ALA A 31 -3.90 14.81 17.03
CA ALA A 31 -4.96 14.07 17.73
C ALA A 31 -5.81 13.29 16.72
N GLY A 32 -6.09 12.02 17.01
CA GLY A 32 -6.86 11.15 16.13
C GLY A 32 -6.06 10.54 14.99
N ARG A 33 -4.74 10.77 14.96
CA ARG A 33 -3.85 10.17 13.96
C ARG A 33 -3.01 9.07 14.57
N HIS A 34 -2.85 7.99 13.82
CA HIS A 34 -2.03 6.85 14.21
C HIS A 34 -0.98 6.58 13.14
N LEU A 35 0.25 6.37 13.57
CA LEU A 35 1.32 5.82 12.75
C LEU A 35 1.23 4.30 12.89
N ARG A 36 1.13 3.60 11.78
CA ARG A 36 1.03 2.14 11.82
C ARG A 36 1.98 1.48 10.84
N MET A 37 2.42 0.28 11.20
CA MET A 37 3.25 -0.58 10.36
C MET A 37 2.52 -1.90 10.16
N ARG A 38 2.46 -2.36 8.91
CA ARG A 38 1.81 -3.61 8.54
C ARG A 38 2.71 -4.42 7.62
N LEU A 39 2.61 -5.74 7.74
CA LEU A 39 3.18 -6.66 6.77
C LEU A 39 2.07 -7.06 5.80
N VAL A 40 2.29 -6.81 4.51
CA VAL A 40 1.31 -7.14 3.47
C VAL A 40 1.91 -8.23 2.59
N THR A 41 1.19 -9.33 2.43
CA THR A 41 1.58 -10.43 1.56
C THR A 41 0.58 -10.55 0.43
N ILE A 42 1.07 -10.52 -0.81
CA ILE A 42 0.26 -10.71 -2.01
C ILE A 42 0.69 -12.02 -2.65
N GLU A 43 -0.20 -12.99 -2.67
CA GLU A 43 0.08 -14.30 -3.28
C GLU A 43 0.26 -14.17 -4.79
N PRO A 44 0.93 -15.14 -5.46
CA PRO A 44 1.01 -15.13 -6.92
C PRO A 44 -0.38 -15.01 -7.56
N GLY A 45 -0.54 -14.05 -8.46
CA GLY A 45 -1.84 -13.72 -9.05
C GLY A 45 -2.74 -12.87 -8.17
N GLY A 46 -2.32 -12.55 -6.95
CA GLY A 46 -3.09 -11.73 -6.03
C GLY A 46 -3.15 -10.27 -6.44
N VAL A 47 -4.18 -9.59 -5.97
CA VAL A 47 -4.45 -8.17 -6.27
C VAL A 47 -4.80 -7.45 -4.99
N PHE A 48 -4.13 -6.33 -4.74
CA PHE A 48 -4.52 -5.39 -3.70
C PHE A 48 -5.23 -4.23 -4.39
N GLY A 49 -6.52 -4.39 -4.55
CA GLY A 49 -7.43 -3.45 -5.20
C GLY A 49 -8.63 -3.19 -4.30
N PRO A 50 -9.66 -2.54 -4.84
CA PRO A 50 -9.64 -1.78 -6.09
C PRO A 50 -8.73 -0.55 -6.04
N VAL A 51 -8.81 0.31 -7.05
CA VAL A 51 -8.07 1.58 -7.03
C VAL A 51 -8.37 2.33 -5.75
N HIS A 52 -7.33 2.80 -5.09
CA HIS A 52 -7.48 3.57 -3.85
C HIS A 52 -6.56 4.79 -3.84
N SER A 53 -6.95 5.77 -3.04
CA SER A 53 -6.23 7.03 -2.88
C SER A 53 -5.53 7.06 -1.52
N HIS A 54 -4.38 7.72 -1.49
CA HIS A 54 -3.66 8.00 -0.25
C HIS A 54 -3.85 9.43 0.26
N VAL A 55 -4.88 10.12 -0.21
CA VAL A 55 -5.28 11.41 0.36
C VAL A 55 -5.57 11.22 1.85
N ASP A 56 -4.97 12.08 2.68
CA ASP A 56 -5.10 12.04 4.14
C ASP A 56 -4.53 10.77 4.79
N ARG A 57 -3.78 9.97 4.02
CA ARG A 57 -3.18 8.71 4.51
C ARG A 57 -1.80 8.50 3.89
N PRO A 58 -0.85 9.43 4.14
CA PRO A 58 0.48 9.31 3.57
C PRO A 58 1.23 8.13 4.16
N GLY A 59 2.11 7.54 3.37
CA GLY A 59 2.89 6.42 3.81
C GLY A 59 4.10 6.15 2.95
N VAL A 60 4.82 5.14 3.35
CA VAL A 60 5.98 4.61 2.62
C VAL A 60 5.93 3.10 2.65
N VAL A 61 6.47 2.48 1.61
CA VAL A 61 6.47 1.03 1.44
C VAL A 61 7.87 0.56 1.15
N TYR A 62 8.21 -0.62 1.66
CA TYR A 62 9.47 -1.29 1.36
C TYR A 62 9.21 -2.75 1.03
N ILE A 63 9.76 -3.26 -0.08
CA ILE A 63 9.56 -4.63 -0.51
C ILE A 63 10.62 -5.54 0.08
N LEU A 64 10.18 -6.56 0.81
CA LEU A 64 11.05 -7.58 1.40
C LEU A 64 11.30 -8.75 0.46
N GLN A 65 10.31 -9.14 -0.33
CA GLN A 65 10.35 -10.35 -1.15
C GLN A 65 9.43 -10.21 -2.34
N GLY A 66 9.83 -10.82 -3.45
CA GLY A 66 9.01 -10.88 -4.64
C GLY A 66 8.96 -9.56 -5.40
N THR A 67 8.08 -9.48 -6.37
CA THR A 67 7.90 -8.29 -7.20
C THR A 67 6.46 -7.84 -7.12
N ILE A 68 6.25 -6.56 -6.88
CA ILE A 68 4.92 -5.95 -6.87
C ILE A 68 4.81 -5.05 -8.10
N THR A 69 3.74 -5.22 -8.85
CA THR A 69 3.40 -4.34 -9.97
C THR A 69 2.46 -3.26 -9.43
N ASP A 70 2.91 -2.00 -9.50
CA ASP A 70 2.14 -0.84 -9.08
C ASP A 70 1.48 -0.21 -10.30
N HIS A 71 0.16 -0.17 -10.31
CA HIS A 71 -0.63 0.48 -11.36
C HIS A 71 -0.99 1.88 -10.89
N ARG A 72 -0.27 2.86 -11.41
CA ARG A 72 -0.40 4.25 -10.98
C ARG A 72 -0.48 5.14 -12.21
N ASN A 73 -1.51 5.98 -12.27
CA ASN A 73 -1.68 6.96 -13.36
C ASN A 73 -1.65 6.31 -14.75
N GLY A 74 -2.28 5.15 -14.91
CA GLY A 74 -2.33 4.44 -16.19
C GLY A 74 -1.05 3.72 -16.58
N ALA A 75 -0.02 3.75 -15.73
CA ALA A 75 1.25 3.05 -15.96
C ALA A 75 1.42 1.92 -14.97
N ALA A 76 2.04 0.84 -15.40
CA ALA A 76 2.39 -0.29 -14.55
C ALA A 76 3.91 -0.32 -14.38
N THR A 77 4.36 -0.33 -13.12
CA THR A 77 5.79 -0.37 -12.78
C THR A 77 6.05 -1.53 -11.85
N ASP A 78 7.07 -2.33 -12.16
CA ASP A 78 7.46 -3.46 -11.32
C ASP A 78 8.55 -3.02 -10.35
N TYR A 79 8.34 -3.34 -9.07
CA TYR A 79 9.31 -3.07 -8.01
C TYR A 79 9.68 -4.38 -7.32
N GLY A 80 10.98 -4.61 -7.18
CA GLY A 80 11.52 -5.81 -6.56
C GLY A 80 12.02 -5.59 -5.14
N PRO A 81 12.64 -6.63 -4.54
CA PRO A 81 13.14 -6.56 -3.17
C PRO A 81 14.16 -5.45 -2.97
N GLY A 82 14.09 -4.79 -1.82
CA GLY A 82 14.99 -3.70 -1.49
C GLY A 82 14.57 -2.33 -2.00
N VAL A 83 13.45 -2.27 -2.74
CA VAL A 83 12.94 -1.02 -3.29
C VAL A 83 11.86 -0.47 -2.37
N GLY A 84 11.89 0.83 -2.13
CA GLY A 84 10.84 1.55 -1.44
C GLY A 84 10.18 2.59 -2.34
N TRP A 85 8.94 2.93 -2.04
CA TRP A 85 8.25 4.04 -2.70
C TRP A 85 7.39 4.83 -1.73
N PRO A 86 7.15 6.13 -2.05
CA PRO A 86 6.23 6.93 -1.27
C PRO A 86 4.80 6.77 -1.75
N GLU A 87 3.86 7.00 -0.83
CA GLU A 87 2.44 7.07 -1.11
C GLU A 87 1.93 8.38 -0.51
N ASP A 88 1.78 9.39 -1.35
CA ASP A 88 1.38 10.73 -0.95
C ASP A 88 -0.05 11.05 -1.36
N HIS A 89 -0.45 12.30 -1.20
CA HIS A 89 -1.82 12.73 -1.51
C HIS A 89 -2.17 12.61 -3.00
N ASP A 90 -1.17 12.52 -3.88
CA ASP A 90 -1.39 12.33 -5.32
C ASP A 90 -1.40 10.86 -5.73
N THR A 91 -1.13 9.95 -4.80
CA THR A 91 -1.09 8.53 -5.12
C THR A 91 -2.49 7.96 -5.24
N VAL A 92 -2.83 7.53 -6.44
CA VAL A 92 -4.04 6.77 -6.75
C VAL A 92 -3.60 5.53 -7.50
N HIS A 93 -3.78 4.36 -6.92
CA HIS A 93 -3.17 3.15 -7.46
C HIS A 93 -3.86 1.87 -7.00
N TRP A 94 -3.39 0.76 -7.57
CA TRP A 94 -3.64 -0.59 -7.10
C TRP A 94 -2.41 -1.45 -7.39
N LEU A 95 -2.28 -2.55 -6.67
CA LEU A 95 -1.10 -3.41 -6.71
C LEU A 95 -1.48 -4.82 -7.13
N GLU A 96 -0.54 -5.52 -7.79
CA GLU A 96 -0.70 -6.94 -8.06
C GLU A 96 0.64 -7.67 -8.03
N ASN A 97 0.55 -8.97 -7.85
CA ASN A 97 1.70 -9.86 -7.95
C ASN A 97 1.57 -10.73 -9.21
N ARG A 98 2.35 -10.39 -10.23
CA ARG A 98 2.42 -11.15 -11.49
C ARG A 98 3.50 -12.23 -11.46
N GLY A 99 4.23 -12.32 -10.36
CA GLY A 99 5.35 -13.25 -10.22
C GLY A 99 4.93 -14.64 -9.79
N ALA A 100 5.91 -15.50 -9.59
CA ALA A 100 5.72 -16.90 -9.25
C ALA A 100 5.80 -17.17 -7.74
N ILE A 101 6.27 -16.20 -6.95
CA ILE A 101 6.39 -16.32 -5.49
C ILE A 101 5.57 -15.23 -4.81
N ALA A 102 5.24 -15.43 -3.55
CA ALA A 102 4.55 -14.42 -2.75
C ALA A 102 5.37 -13.14 -2.70
N ALA A 103 4.70 -12.00 -2.87
CA ALA A 103 5.31 -10.68 -2.71
C ALA A 103 4.98 -10.17 -1.30
N VAL A 104 6.00 -9.68 -0.60
CA VAL A 104 5.86 -9.23 0.78
C VAL A 104 6.40 -7.82 0.90
N GLU A 105 5.59 -6.93 1.45
CA GLU A 105 5.98 -5.56 1.70
C GLU A 105 5.73 -5.15 3.15
N ILE A 106 6.54 -4.23 3.64
CA ILE A 106 6.27 -3.47 4.85
C ILE A 106 5.61 -2.17 4.41
N SER A 107 4.44 -1.88 4.96
CA SER A 107 3.70 -0.67 4.69
C SER A 107 3.59 0.14 5.98
N VAL A 108 4.06 1.38 5.92
CA VAL A 108 3.98 2.32 7.05
C VAL A 108 3.16 3.51 6.59
N ASP A 109 2.10 3.82 7.31
CA ASP A 109 1.26 4.97 6.97
C ASP A 109 0.76 5.68 8.23
N ILE A 110 0.24 6.88 8.02
CA ILE A 110 -0.47 7.64 9.04
C ILE A 110 -1.94 7.60 8.68
N VAL A 111 -2.75 7.11 9.59
CA VAL A 111 -4.18 6.95 9.35
C VAL A 111 -4.99 7.76 10.37
N ARG A 112 -6.20 8.09 9.99
CA ARG A 112 -7.16 8.69 10.91
C ARG A 112 -7.84 7.57 11.67
N GLN A 113 -7.82 7.68 12.97
CA GLN A 113 -8.55 6.75 13.83
C GLN A 113 -10.02 7.20 13.88
N ALA A 114 -10.90 6.30 13.54
CA ALA A 114 -12.34 6.56 13.59
C ALA A 114 -12.82 6.62 15.03
#